data_f25dee1bc78e520bbe362dab6f24b9da
#
_entry.id   f25dee1bc78e520bbe362dab6f24b9da
#
_cell.length_a   1.000
_cell.length_b   1.000
_cell.length_c   1.000
_cell.angle_alpha   90.00
_cell.angle_beta   90.00
_cell.angle_gamma   90.00
#
_symmetry.space_group_name_H-M   'P 1'
#
loop_
_entity.id
_entity.type
_entity.pdbx_description
1 polymer ?
#
loop_
_entity_poly.entity_id
_entity_poly.type
_entity_poly.pdbx_seq_one_letter_code
_entity_poly.pdbx_strand_id
1 'polypeptide(L)'
;LVLNSPWLDMMGIPPLAFKAAKPLFYFFGKVTPHIALHGGNLTAFGDSIHASRYGEWDYDLEKKPLGGHKKYIGWARAVFKGFDIIHSGRVDVGVPILTLTSTKSMFSAPYSEELNYADAVIDVKQSQKWAKELGSHYTLRPLKGARHDVFLSREPIRNEAFRVVDEWLPTVL
;
A
#
# COMPACT_ATOMS: atom_id res chain seq x y z
N LEU A 1 7.04 3.28 -15.25
CA LEU A 1 6.84 2.67 -13.94
C LEU A 1 5.35 2.64 -13.61
N VAL A 2 4.79 1.46 -13.28
CA VAL A 2 3.41 1.34 -12.78
C VAL A 2 3.46 1.01 -11.29
N LEU A 3 2.77 1.81 -10.47
CA LEU A 3 2.65 1.64 -9.03
C LEU A 3 1.22 1.23 -8.68
N ASN A 4 1.07 0.10 -8.00
CA ASN A 4 -0.18 -0.45 -7.52
C ASN A 4 -0.31 -0.18 -6.02
N SER A 5 -1.16 0.78 -5.67
CA SER A 5 -1.43 1.21 -4.28
C SER A 5 -0.16 1.36 -3.43
N PRO A 6 0.78 2.23 -3.81
CA PRO A 6 2.06 2.33 -3.10
C PRO A 6 1.88 2.86 -1.67
N TRP A 7 2.53 2.20 -0.71
CA TRP A 7 2.56 2.67 0.67
C TRP A 7 3.64 3.74 0.84
N LEU A 8 3.27 5.00 0.91
CA LEU A 8 4.17 6.16 0.87
C LEU A 8 4.18 6.98 2.16
N ASP A 9 3.32 6.66 3.13
CA ASP A 9 3.29 7.32 4.44
C ASP A 9 2.66 6.42 5.50
N MET A 10 2.89 6.72 6.78
CA MET A 10 2.37 5.95 7.90
C MET A 10 0.93 6.32 8.19
N MET A 11 0.05 5.34 8.14
CA MET A 11 -1.37 5.48 8.44
C MET A 11 -1.69 5.15 9.89
N GLY A 12 -2.84 5.63 10.37
CA GLY A 12 -3.40 5.25 11.68
C GLY A 12 -2.68 5.87 12.88
N ILE A 13 -1.63 6.66 12.67
CA ILE A 13 -0.89 7.38 13.72
C ILE A 13 -0.92 8.88 13.41
N PRO A 14 -1.30 9.74 14.37
CA PRO A 14 -1.22 11.18 14.17
C PRO A 14 0.20 11.62 13.77
N PRO A 15 0.36 12.51 12.78
CA PRO A 15 1.69 12.87 12.26
C PRO A 15 2.68 13.35 13.31
N LEU A 16 2.21 14.10 14.31
CA LEU A 16 3.06 14.59 15.41
C LEU A 16 3.54 13.44 16.31
N ALA A 17 2.65 12.51 16.66
CA ALA A 17 3.00 11.33 17.45
C ALA A 17 3.99 10.42 16.69
N PHE A 18 3.76 10.24 15.39
CA PHE A 18 4.66 9.48 14.54
C PHE A 18 6.05 10.14 14.46
N LYS A 19 6.12 11.46 14.26
CA LYS A 19 7.37 12.23 14.24
C LYS A 19 8.14 12.08 15.58
N ALA A 20 7.43 12.14 16.71
CA ALA A 20 8.03 11.95 18.03
C ALA A 20 8.56 10.52 18.27
N ALA A 21 7.88 9.49 17.72
CA ALA A 21 8.27 8.10 17.89
C ALA A 21 9.45 7.67 16.97
N LYS A 22 9.66 8.33 15.83
CA LYS A 22 10.68 7.97 14.84
C LYS A 22 12.09 7.78 15.41
N PRO A 23 12.63 8.66 16.29
CA PRO A 23 13.98 8.48 16.86
C PRO A 23 14.15 7.15 17.61
N LEU A 24 13.10 6.69 18.32
CA LEU A 24 13.10 5.40 19.00
C LEU A 24 13.17 4.24 18.01
N PHE A 25 12.35 4.28 16.93
CA PHE A 25 12.41 3.29 15.87
C PHE A 25 13.78 3.28 15.17
N TYR A 26 14.40 4.45 14.98
CA TYR A 26 15.72 4.55 14.36
C TYR A 26 16.81 3.97 15.24
N PHE A 27 16.77 4.23 16.55
CA PHE A 27 17.71 3.68 17.51
C PHE A 27 17.55 2.17 17.67
N PHE A 28 16.37 1.71 18.09
CA PHE A 28 16.12 0.29 18.34
C PHE A 28 16.17 -0.55 17.06
N GLY A 29 15.73 -0.04 15.93
CA GLY A 29 15.85 -0.72 14.65
C GLY A 29 17.30 -0.85 14.16
N LYS A 30 18.25 -0.10 14.75
CA LYS A 30 19.69 -0.26 14.52
C LYS A 30 20.31 -1.29 15.47
N VAL A 31 19.98 -1.23 16.75
CA VAL A 31 20.65 -2.03 17.80
C VAL A 31 19.98 -3.38 18.05
N THR A 32 18.67 -3.49 17.84
CA THR A 32 17.88 -4.71 18.06
C THR A 32 16.92 -4.98 16.88
N PRO A 33 17.42 -5.10 15.63
CA PRO A 33 16.59 -5.11 14.42
C PRO A 33 15.58 -6.26 14.35
N HIS A 34 15.83 -7.36 15.06
CA HIS A 34 15.03 -8.59 15.03
C HIS A 34 13.88 -8.63 16.04
N ILE A 35 13.67 -7.57 16.84
CA ILE A 35 12.49 -7.51 17.72
C ILE A 35 11.24 -7.46 16.86
N ALA A 36 10.35 -8.43 17.06
CA ALA A 36 9.08 -8.50 16.35
C ALA A 36 8.13 -7.41 16.84
N LEU A 37 7.51 -6.72 15.89
CA LEU A 37 6.43 -5.80 16.16
C LEU A 37 5.13 -6.58 16.30
N HIS A 38 4.40 -6.34 17.38
CA HIS A 38 3.05 -6.86 17.53
C HIS A 38 2.10 -5.96 16.74
N GLY A 39 1.41 -6.54 15.78
CA GLY A 39 0.36 -5.88 15.01
C GLY A 39 -1.01 -6.40 15.41
N GLY A 40 -2.06 -5.63 15.13
CA GLY A 40 -3.44 -6.11 15.22
C GLY A 40 -3.75 -7.19 14.18
N ASN A 41 -5.00 -7.68 14.17
CA ASN A 41 -5.46 -8.59 13.12
C ASN A 41 -5.50 -7.84 11.78
N LEU A 42 -4.63 -8.25 10.85
CA LEU A 42 -4.49 -7.68 9.50
C LEU A 42 -4.99 -8.64 8.43
N THR A 43 -5.81 -9.64 8.79
CA THR A 43 -6.29 -10.65 7.83
C THR A 43 -7.34 -10.13 6.87
N ALA A 44 -8.04 -9.03 7.20
CA ALA A 44 -9.20 -8.55 6.45
C ALA A 44 -8.95 -8.42 4.94
N PHE A 45 -7.78 -7.91 4.53
CA PHE A 45 -7.41 -7.86 3.12
C PHE A 45 -7.18 -9.26 2.54
N GLY A 46 -6.40 -10.11 3.20
CA GLY A 46 -6.19 -11.50 2.79
C GLY A 46 -7.49 -12.29 2.70
N ASP A 47 -8.36 -12.11 3.70
CA ASP A 47 -9.69 -12.74 3.73
C ASP A 47 -10.56 -12.28 2.54
N SER A 48 -10.45 -11.02 2.13
CA SER A 48 -11.22 -10.47 1.00
C SER A 48 -10.77 -10.99 -0.37
N ILE A 49 -9.53 -11.49 -0.51
CA ILE A 49 -8.98 -11.89 -1.81
C ILE A 49 -8.81 -13.39 -1.97
N HIS A 50 -8.55 -14.17 -0.89
CA HIS A 50 -8.24 -15.59 -0.99
C HIS A 50 -9.49 -16.47 -1.07
N ALA A 51 -9.47 -17.46 -1.98
CA ALA A 51 -10.59 -18.38 -2.24
C ALA A 51 -10.98 -19.25 -1.04
N SER A 52 -10.05 -19.53 -0.11
CA SER A 52 -10.40 -20.25 1.14
C SER A 52 -11.20 -19.40 2.12
N ARG A 53 -11.47 -18.14 1.83
CA ARG A 53 -12.25 -17.19 2.63
C ARG A 53 -13.37 -16.57 1.77
N TYR A 54 -13.31 -15.27 1.52
CA TYR A 54 -14.37 -14.51 0.83
C TYR A 54 -13.94 -14.02 -0.56
N GLY A 55 -12.73 -14.40 -1.00
CA GLY A 55 -12.17 -13.97 -2.27
C GLY A 55 -12.30 -15.00 -3.37
N GLU A 56 -11.66 -14.71 -4.49
CA GLU A 56 -11.70 -15.52 -5.71
C GLU A 56 -10.31 -15.96 -6.20
N TRP A 57 -9.24 -15.55 -5.47
CA TRP A 57 -7.87 -15.83 -5.85
C TRP A 57 -7.31 -17.01 -5.05
N ASP A 58 -6.71 -17.97 -5.75
CA ASP A 58 -5.98 -19.08 -5.13
C ASP A 58 -4.47 -18.83 -5.25
N TYR A 59 -3.79 -18.77 -4.12
CA TYR A 59 -2.35 -18.59 -4.03
C TYR A 59 -1.80 -19.26 -2.77
N ASP A 60 -0.50 -19.54 -2.76
CA ASP A 60 0.21 -20.21 -1.69
C ASP A 60 0.24 -19.37 -0.39
N LEU A 61 -0.49 -19.84 0.62
CA LEU A 61 -0.60 -19.18 1.94
C LEU A 61 0.69 -19.27 2.77
N GLU A 62 1.62 -20.18 2.46
CA GLU A 62 2.94 -20.20 3.12
C GLU A 62 3.76 -18.99 2.64
N LYS A 63 3.67 -18.64 1.37
CA LYS A 63 4.37 -17.50 0.77
C LYS A 63 3.67 -16.17 0.99
N LYS A 64 2.34 -16.16 1.03
CA LYS A 64 1.52 -14.95 1.24
C LYS A 64 0.43 -15.23 2.29
N PRO A 65 0.77 -15.26 3.59
CA PRO A 65 -0.22 -15.49 4.65
C PRO A 65 -1.32 -14.43 4.67
N LEU A 66 -2.55 -14.81 5.02
CA LEU A 66 -3.71 -13.89 5.06
C LEU A 66 -3.44 -12.63 5.89
N GLY A 67 -2.77 -12.77 7.04
CA GLY A 67 -2.40 -11.66 7.93
C GLY A 67 -1.04 -11.01 7.61
N GLY A 68 -0.40 -11.42 6.50
CA GLY A 68 0.95 -11.01 6.17
C GLY A 68 2.03 -11.62 7.06
N HIS A 69 3.28 -11.34 6.76
CA HIS A 69 4.44 -11.83 7.51
C HIS A 69 4.68 -11.02 8.79
N LYS A 70 5.44 -11.62 9.72
CA LYS A 70 5.94 -10.90 10.91
C LYS A 70 6.73 -9.67 10.47
N LYS A 71 6.49 -8.57 11.15
CA LYS A 71 7.19 -7.30 10.95
C LYS A 71 8.17 -7.09 12.09
N TYR A 72 9.33 -6.54 11.78
CA TYR A 72 10.40 -6.34 12.74
C TYR A 72 10.76 -4.85 12.85
N ILE A 73 11.31 -4.44 13.98
CA ILE A 73 11.64 -3.03 14.20
C ILE A 73 12.73 -2.53 13.22
N GLY A 74 13.65 -3.40 12.79
CA GLY A 74 14.62 -3.08 11.74
C GLY A 74 13.96 -2.82 10.38
N TRP A 75 12.92 -3.61 10.03
CA TRP A 75 12.10 -3.37 8.85
C TRP A 75 11.37 -2.03 8.94
N ALA A 76 10.70 -1.74 10.07
CA ALA A 76 10.01 -0.46 10.26
C ALA A 76 10.97 0.73 10.14
N ARG A 77 12.19 0.61 10.69
CA ARG A 77 13.25 1.63 10.52
C ARG A 77 13.57 1.87 9.05
N ALA A 78 13.70 0.82 8.24
CA ALA A 78 14.00 0.95 6.82
C ALA A 78 12.85 1.65 6.07
N VAL A 79 11.61 1.24 6.34
CA VAL A 79 10.40 1.86 5.75
C VAL A 79 10.31 3.35 6.11
N PHE A 80 10.50 3.72 7.40
CA PHE A 80 10.42 5.11 7.82
C PHE A 80 11.50 5.99 7.20
N LYS A 81 12.70 5.44 6.97
CA LYS A 81 13.74 6.13 6.20
C LYS A 81 13.32 6.33 4.74
N GLY A 82 12.66 5.33 4.13
CA GLY A 82 12.09 5.46 2.79
C GLY A 82 11.07 6.61 2.73
N PHE A 83 10.17 6.70 3.71
CA PHE A 83 9.22 7.82 3.80
C PHE A 83 9.93 9.17 3.93
N ASP A 84 10.97 9.28 4.78
CA ASP A 84 11.71 10.53 4.92
C ASP A 84 12.37 10.97 3.61
N ILE A 85 12.86 10.02 2.81
CA ILE A 85 13.42 10.29 1.48
C ILE A 85 12.32 10.82 0.55
N ILE A 86 11.18 10.12 0.47
CA ILE A 86 10.05 10.53 -0.39
C ILE A 86 9.53 11.91 0.05
N HIS A 87 9.31 12.11 1.36
CA HIS A 87 8.78 13.36 1.90
C HIS A 87 9.77 14.52 1.84
N SER A 88 11.03 14.29 1.48
CA SER A 88 12.00 15.37 1.26
C SER A 88 11.75 16.15 -0.02
N GLY A 89 10.90 15.67 -0.94
CA GLY A 89 10.64 16.27 -2.25
C GLY A 89 11.85 16.25 -3.19
N ARG A 90 12.84 15.39 -2.93
CA ARG A 90 14.08 15.28 -3.73
C ARG A 90 14.16 14.00 -4.55
N VAL A 91 13.07 13.22 -4.54
CA VAL A 91 13.01 11.99 -5.34
C VAL A 91 12.61 12.34 -6.75
N ASP A 92 13.35 11.83 -7.71
CA ASP A 92 12.94 11.75 -9.11
C ASP A 92 13.37 10.39 -9.65
N VAL A 93 12.39 9.56 -9.99
CA VAL A 93 12.66 8.24 -10.53
C VAL A 93 13.10 8.25 -11.99
N GLY A 94 13.08 9.43 -12.64
CA GLY A 94 13.61 9.65 -14.00
C GLY A 94 12.84 8.97 -15.13
N VAL A 95 11.66 8.42 -14.85
CA VAL A 95 10.80 7.75 -15.84
C VAL A 95 9.34 8.13 -15.61
N PRO A 96 8.47 8.06 -16.65
CA PRO A 96 7.03 8.26 -16.44
C PRO A 96 6.43 7.29 -15.41
N ILE A 97 5.54 7.80 -14.56
CA ILE A 97 4.90 7.04 -13.47
C ILE A 97 3.40 7.03 -13.67
N LEU A 98 2.81 5.84 -13.61
CA LEU A 98 1.38 5.64 -13.42
C LEU A 98 1.15 5.10 -12.02
N THR A 99 0.37 5.79 -11.21
CA THR A 99 -0.05 5.33 -9.88
C THR A 99 -1.53 5.00 -9.90
N LEU A 100 -1.85 3.74 -9.60
CA LEU A 100 -3.21 3.23 -9.43
C LEU A 100 -3.49 3.07 -7.93
N THR A 101 -4.66 3.52 -7.48
CA THR A 101 -5.12 3.38 -6.08
C THR A 101 -6.62 3.16 -6.05
N SER A 102 -7.14 2.69 -4.92
CA SER A 102 -8.57 2.85 -4.63
C SER A 102 -8.94 4.34 -4.47
N THR A 103 -10.23 4.65 -4.47
CA THR A 103 -10.73 6.00 -4.15
C THR A 103 -10.98 6.20 -2.65
N LYS A 104 -11.04 5.12 -1.85
CA LYS A 104 -11.29 5.19 -0.40
C LYS A 104 -10.54 4.10 0.33
N SER A 105 -10.18 4.39 1.58
CA SER A 105 -9.68 3.41 2.54
C SER A 105 -10.78 2.97 3.47
N MET A 106 -10.68 1.72 3.94
CA MET A 106 -11.56 1.16 4.96
C MET A 106 -10.78 0.21 5.85
N PHE A 107 -10.41 0.68 7.04
CA PHE A 107 -9.69 -0.12 8.02
C PHE A 107 -10.72 -0.82 8.92
N SER A 108 -11.03 -2.06 8.59
CA SER A 108 -11.96 -2.89 9.33
C SER A 108 -11.35 -4.25 9.62
N ALA A 109 -11.59 -4.75 10.80
CA ALA A 109 -11.42 -6.15 11.17
C ALA A 109 -12.60 -6.51 12.08
N PRO A 110 -13.35 -7.58 11.81
CA PRO A 110 -13.16 -8.58 10.77
C PRO A 110 -13.57 -8.13 9.37
N TYR A 111 -13.47 -9.08 8.40
CA TYR A 111 -13.95 -8.89 7.03
C TYR A 111 -15.42 -8.44 7.00
N SER A 112 -15.71 -7.54 6.07
CA SER A 112 -17.06 -7.19 5.63
C SER A 112 -17.10 -7.06 4.11
N GLU A 113 -18.29 -7.17 3.50
CA GLU A 113 -18.44 -7.14 2.03
C GLU A 113 -17.97 -5.80 1.44
N GLU A 114 -18.07 -4.70 2.20
CA GLU A 114 -17.63 -3.38 1.78
C GLU A 114 -16.11 -3.29 1.56
N LEU A 115 -15.33 -4.18 2.18
CA LEU A 115 -13.88 -4.27 1.97
C LEU A 115 -13.51 -4.69 0.55
N ASN A 116 -14.42 -5.34 -0.18
CA ASN A 116 -14.20 -5.65 -1.59
C ASN A 116 -14.14 -4.40 -2.48
N TYR A 117 -14.55 -3.25 -1.97
CA TYR A 117 -14.69 -1.99 -2.72
C TYR A 117 -13.89 -0.84 -2.11
N ALA A 118 -12.88 -1.16 -1.29
CA ALA A 118 -12.03 -0.18 -0.62
C ALA A 118 -10.62 -0.74 -0.40
N ASP A 119 -9.66 0.14 -0.18
CA ASP A 119 -8.32 -0.24 0.28
C ASP A 119 -8.37 -0.52 1.79
N ALA A 120 -8.08 -1.76 2.17
CA ALA A 120 -8.05 -2.21 3.56
C ALA A 120 -6.65 -2.15 4.21
N VAL A 121 -5.64 -1.65 3.48
CA VAL A 121 -4.24 -1.76 3.87
C VAL A 121 -3.57 -0.41 4.08
N ILE A 122 -3.83 0.58 3.21
CA ILE A 122 -3.20 1.91 3.27
C ILE A 122 -4.22 3.04 3.29
N ASP A 123 -3.80 4.21 3.74
CA ASP A 123 -4.55 5.45 3.52
C ASP A 123 -4.31 5.94 2.09
N VAL A 124 -5.32 5.79 1.23
CA VAL A 124 -5.24 6.18 -0.18
C VAL A 124 -4.97 7.67 -0.37
N LYS A 125 -5.43 8.53 0.56
CA LYS A 125 -5.16 9.98 0.48
C LYS A 125 -3.69 10.28 0.69
N GLN A 126 -3.03 9.58 1.63
CA GLN A 126 -1.59 9.70 1.83
C GLN A 126 -0.82 9.18 0.62
N SER A 127 -1.20 8.00 0.08
CA SER A 127 -0.59 7.45 -1.12
C SER A 127 -0.70 8.43 -2.31
N GLN A 128 -1.89 8.94 -2.59
CA GLN A 128 -2.14 9.89 -3.67
C GLN A 128 -1.39 11.21 -3.48
N LYS A 129 -1.29 11.70 -2.24
CA LYS A 129 -0.53 12.91 -1.91
C LYS A 129 0.94 12.75 -2.25
N TRP A 130 1.55 11.63 -1.84
CA TRP A 130 3.00 11.45 -1.97
C TRP A 130 3.43 10.84 -3.30
N ALA A 131 2.52 10.25 -4.08
CA ALA A 131 2.83 9.71 -5.40
C ALA A 131 3.37 10.77 -6.36
N LYS A 132 2.91 12.01 -6.25
CA LYS A 132 3.37 13.14 -7.06
C LYS A 132 4.82 13.58 -6.74
N GLU A 133 5.33 13.21 -5.57
CA GLU A 133 6.70 13.55 -5.14
C GLU A 133 7.74 12.54 -5.65
N LEU A 134 7.34 11.55 -6.45
CA LEU A 134 8.21 10.50 -6.97
C LEU A 134 8.88 10.86 -8.30
N GLY A 135 8.41 11.90 -8.98
CA GLY A 135 9.00 12.38 -10.23
C GLY A 135 8.13 13.41 -10.95
N SER A 136 8.71 14.08 -11.92
CA SER A 136 8.07 15.16 -12.68
C SER A 136 6.98 14.69 -13.66
N HIS A 137 7.10 13.46 -14.17
CA HIS A 137 6.16 12.86 -15.13
C HIS A 137 5.28 11.82 -14.44
N TYR A 138 4.29 12.26 -13.64
CA TYR A 138 3.40 11.37 -12.95
C TYR A 138 1.96 11.46 -13.46
N THR A 139 1.28 10.32 -13.46
CA THR A 139 -0.14 10.16 -13.73
C THR A 139 -0.79 9.43 -12.56
N LEU A 140 -1.84 9.99 -11.99
CA LEU A 140 -2.61 9.36 -10.92
C LEU A 140 -3.97 8.93 -11.46
N ARG A 141 -4.35 7.68 -11.24
CA ARG A 141 -5.64 7.10 -11.64
C ARG A 141 -6.28 6.36 -10.46
N PRO A 142 -7.07 7.06 -9.62
CA PRO A 142 -7.86 6.40 -8.60
C PRO A 142 -9.02 5.61 -9.23
N LEU A 143 -9.20 4.37 -8.83
CA LEU A 143 -10.22 3.46 -9.31
C LEU A 143 -11.32 3.29 -8.25
N LYS A 144 -12.54 3.67 -8.60
CA LYS A 144 -13.69 3.53 -7.69
C LYS A 144 -14.00 2.06 -7.48
N GLY A 145 -14.08 1.66 -6.22
CA GLY A 145 -14.37 0.27 -5.84
C GLY A 145 -13.17 -0.68 -5.94
N ALA A 146 -11.95 -0.17 -6.16
CA ALA A 146 -10.77 -1.01 -6.13
C ALA A 146 -10.41 -1.43 -4.69
N ARG A 147 -9.89 -2.64 -4.56
CA ARG A 147 -9.17 -3.13 -3.37
C ARG A 147 -7.78 -2.51 -3.27
N HIS A 148 -7.03 -2.84 -2.21
CA HIS A 148 -5.62 -2.46 -2.07
C HIS A 148 -4.79 -2.86 -3.29
N ASP A 149 -4.80 -4.13 -3.66
CA ASP A 149 -4.25 -4.56 -4.94
C ASP A 149 -5.34 -4.35 -6.02
N VAL A 150 -5.18 -3.32 -6.85
CA VAL A 150 -6.22 -2.95 -7.82
C VAL A 150 -6.44 -4.06 -8.87
N PHE A 151 -5.40 -4.83 -9.18
CA PHE A 151 -5.47 -5.95 -10.12
C PHE A 151 -6.09 -7.22 -9.51
N LEU A 152 -6.26 -7.28 -8.20
CA LEU A 152 -6.96 -8.33 -7.47
C LEU A 152 -8.40 -7.91 -7.07
N SER A 153 -8.88 -6.78 -7.57
CA SER A 153 -10.26 -6.32 -7.38
C SER A 153 -11.27 -7.25 -8.07
N ARG A 154 -12.56 -7.06 -7.79
CA ARG A 154 -13.65 -7.71 -8.53
C ARG A 154 -13.51 -7.44 -10.02
N GLU A 155 -13.94 -8.39 -10.85
CA GLU A 155 -13.65 -8.43 -12.29
C GLU A 155 -13.89 -7.10 -13.03
N PRO A 156 -15.01 -6.38 -12.89
CA PRO A 156 -15.21 -5.12 -13.61
C PRO A 156 -14.15 -4.06 -13.28
N ILE A 157 -13.74 -3.98 -12.01
CA ILE A 157 -12.75 -3.01 -11.53
C ILE A 157 -11.34 -3.41 -11.97
N ARG A 158 -11.05 -4.71 -11.91
CA ARG A 158 -9.78 -5.28 -12.40
C ARG A 158 -9.60 -5.01 -13.89
N ASN A 159 -10.63 -5.23 -14.69
CA ASN A 159 -10.60 -4.97 -16.13
C ASN A 159 -10.38 -3.47 -16.42
N GLU A 160 -11.00 -2.59 -15.62
CA GLU A 160 -10.73 -1.15 -15.68
C GLU A 160 -9.27 -0.82 -15.35
N ALA A 161 -8.67 -1.48 -14.33
CA ALA A 161 -7.26 -1.27 -13.98
C ALA A 161 -6.33 -1.63 -15.14
N PHE A 162 -6.55 -2.77 -15.81
CA PHE A 162 -5.80 -3.16 -17.00
C PHE A 162 -6.00 -2.18 -18.16
N ARG A 163 -7.25 -1.79 -18.43
CA ARG A 163 -7.56 -0.80 -19.46
C ARG A 163 -6.82 0.51 -19.26
N VAL A 164 -6.75 1.01 -18.02
CA VAL A 164 -6.01 2.24 -17.69
C VAL A 164 -4.51 2.09 -17.97
N VAL A 165 -3.93 0.93 -17.69
CA VAL A 165 -2.51 0.66 -18.03
C VAL A 165 -2.33 0.62 -19.55
N ASP A 166 -3.19 -0.10 -20.26
CA ASP A 166 -3.11 -0.25 -21.72
C ASP A 166 -3.26 1.09 -22.46
N GLU A 167 -4.13 1.97 -21.95
CA GLU A 167 -4.32 3.33 -22.51
C GLU A 167 -3.14 4.27 -22.17
N TRP A 168 -2.52 4.09 -21.00
CA TRP A 168 -1.42 4.95 -20.57
C TRP A 168 -0.09 4.58 -21.23
N LEU A 169 0.22 3.29 -21.39
CA LEU A 169 1.50 2.83 -21.94
C LEU A 169 1.89 3.49 -23.26
N PRO A 170 1.00 3.56 -24.30
CA PRO A 170 1.36 4.20 -25.58
C PRO A 170 1.63 5.71 -25.47
N THR A 171 1.21 6.37 -24.38
CA THR A 171 1.43 7.81 -24.19
C THR A 171 2.84 8.14 -23.69
N VAL A 172 3.61 7.11 -23.28
CA VAL A 172 4.92 7.28 -22.63
C VAL A 172 6.02 6.42 -23.24
N LEU A 173 5.71 5.63 -24.27
CA LEU A 173 6.63 4.87 -25.10
C LEU A 173 6.93 5.62 -26.40
#